data_151a90e3457292f0cb33050a2a5e76e9
#
_entry.id   151a90e3457292f0cb33050a2a5e76e9
#
_cell.length_a   1.000
_cell.length_b   1.000
_cell.length_c   1.000
_cell.angle_alpha   90.00
_cell.angle_beta   90.00
_cell.angle_gamma   90.00
#
_symmetry.space_group_name_H-M   'P 1'
#
loop_
_entity.id
_entity.type
_entity.pdbx_description
1 polymer ?
#
loop_
_entity_poly.entity_id
_entity_poly.type
_entity_poly.pdbx_seq_one_letter_code
_entity_poly.pdbx_strand_id
1 'polypeptide(L)'
;MNDFYIRQFKQYILLEKSLSAKTAEAYLHDVQLLNDFLEGTDFKDVTTDDLHRFIIALQQDKHVEATSQARIIAGVRAFFRFLVIEQVIAANPALLVDAPKLGKHLPTVLTIPEVEAILNAVDLSDPEGHRNRAMLEVMYGCGLRVSELVNLRLSWLHFDEDYVRVIGKGDKERIVPIGHTAKKFVLLYTEGARLHIKIQKGCDDIVFLNRRGGQLSRQMAFLLVKKYAELAGITKEISPHTFRHSFATHLIEGGADLRAVQEMLGHASITTTEIYTHLDRDYIQSNIALFHPRY
;
A
#
# COMPACT_ATOMS: atom_id res chain seq x y z
N MET A 1 -22.01 2.52 28.55
CA MET A 1 -21.29 1.23 28.74
C MET A 1 -20.51 0.85 27.49
N ASN A 2 -21.02 1.11 26.30
CA ASN A 2 -20.39 0.81 25.02
C ASN A 2 -18.97 1.40 24.85
N ASP A 3 -18.73 2.65 25.27
CA ASP A 3 -17.40 3.28 25.21
C ASP A 3 -16.32 2.54 26.03
N PHE A 4 -16.73 1.83 27.07
CA PHE A 4 -15.82 1.00 27.86
C PHE A 4 -15.34 -0.18 27.04
N TYR A 5 -16.24 -0.89 26.35
CA TYR A 5 -15.89 -2.02 25.51
C TYR A 5 -15.04 -1.62 24.29
N ILE A 6 -15.33 -0.45 23.68
CA ILE A 6 -14.53 0.09 22.58
C ILE A 6 -13.09 0.37 23.03
N ARG A 7 -12.91 0.94 24.24
CA ARG A 7 -11.57 1.17 24.81
C ARG A 7 -10.82 -0.12 25.10
N GLN A 8 -11.48 -1.13 25.66
CA GLN A 8 -10.87 -2.43 25.90
C GLN A 8 -10.51 -3.12 24.58
N PHE A 9 -11.38 -3.08 23.59
CA PHE A 9 -11.10 -3.59 22.26
C PHE A 9 -9.86 -2.93 21.63
N LYS A 10 -9.71 -1.60 21.79
CA LYS A 10 -8.51 -0.90 21.36
C LYS A 10 -7.22 -1.47 21.98
N GLN A 11 -7.24 -1.72 23.28
CA GLN A 11 -6.09 -2.32 23.98
C GLN A 11 -5.82 -3.73 23.45
N TYR A 12 -6.85 -4.57 23.35
CA TYR A 12 -6.75 -5.92 22.83
C TYR A 12 -6.12 -5.99 21.43
N ILE A 13 -6.60 -5.19 20.47
CA ILE A 13 -6.11 -5.23 19.09
C ILE A 13 -4.69 -4.68 18.94
N LEU A 14 -4.28 -3.73 19.79
CA LEU A 14 -2.94 -3.16 19.78
C LEU A 14 -1.93 -4.03 20.52
N LEU A 15 -2.26 -4.52 21.71
CA LEU A 15 -1.31 -5.21 22.60
C LEU A 15 -1.27 -6.71 22.36
N GLU A 16 -2.45 -7.36 22.23
CA GLU A 16 -2.50 -8.83 22.11
C GLU A 16 -2.47 -9.29 20.65
N LYS A 17 -3.16 -8.57 19.74
CA LYS A 17 -3.16 -8.91 18.32
C LYS A 17 -2.04 -8.22 17.53
N SER A 18 -1.30 -7.30 18.15
CA SER A 18 -0.19 -6.57 17.53
C SER A 18 -0.56 -6.01 16.15
N LEU A 19 -1.80 -5.55 15.99
CA LEU A 19 -2.24 -4.96 14.72
C LEU A 19 -1.57 -3.60 14.51
N SER A 20 -1.36 -3.23 13.24
CA SER A 20 -0.86 -1.90 12.92
C SER A 20 -1.81 -0.82 13.42
N ALA A 21 -1.27 0.35 13.83
CA ALA A 21 -2.08 1.48 14.29
C ALA A 21 -3.21 1.84 13.30
N LYS A 22 -2.93 1.81 11.99
CA LYS A 22 -3.95 2.05 10.94
C LYS A 22 -5.05 1.01 10.90
N THR A 23 -4.72 -0.27 11.11
CA THR A 23 -5.73 -1.35 11.17
C THR A 23 -6.59 -1.19 12.41
N ALA A 24 -5.97 -0.83 13.54
CA ALA A 24 -6.68 -0.57 14.79
C ALA A 24 -7.63 0.63 14.64
N GLU A 25 -7.17 1.75 14.07
CA GLU A 25 -8.01 2.92 13.77
C GLU A 25 -9.21 2.55 12.88
N ALA A 26 -8.98 1.76 11.82
CA ALA A 26 -10.05 1.33 10.94
C ALA A 26 -11.10 0.49 11.68
N TYR A 27 -10.66 -0.49 12.47
CA TYR A 27 -11.57 -1.35 13.24
C TYR A 27 -12.34 -0.56 14.31
N LEU A 28 -11.70 0.38 14.99
CA LEU A 28 -12.35 1.25 15.96
C LEU A 28 -13.39 2.15 15.30
N HIS A 29 -13.07 2.71 14.13
CA HIS A 29 -14.03 3.48 13.35
C HIS A 29 -15.25 2.63 12.93
N ASP A 30 -15.02 1.37 12.51
CA ASP A 30 -16.08 0.46 12.12
C ASP A 30 -17.02 0.13 13.30
N VAL A 31 -16.46 -0.08 14.49
CA VAL A 31 -17.24 -0.32 15.72
C VAL A 31 -17.99 0.95 16.16
N GLN A 32 -17.38 2.13 15.98
CA GLN A 32 -18.05 3.39 16.27
C GLN A 32 -19.25 3.64 15.35
N LEU A 33 -19.11 3.35 14.03
CA LEU A 33 -20.25 3.42 13.09
C LEU A 33 -21.41 2.52 13.52
N LEU A 34 -21.09 1.30 13.99
CA LEU A 34 -22.11 0.41 14.53
C LEU A 34 -22.75 0.99 15.80
N ASN A 35 -21.94 1.51 16.73
CA ASN A 35 -22.44 2.11 17.99
C ASN A 35 -23.38 3.28 17.72
N ASP A 36 -23.03 4.13 16.76
CA ASP A 36 -23.85 5.28 16.37
C ASP A 36 -25.19 4.82 15.75
N PHE A 37 -25.17 3.77 14.93
CA PHE A 37 -26.38 3.16 14.34
C PHE A 37 -27.31 2.55 15.39
N LEU A 38 -26.75 1.97 16.45
CA LEU A 38 -27.53 1.28 17.51
C LEU A 38 -28.23 2.23 18.48
N GLU A 39 -28.00 3.55 18.38
CA GLU A 39 -28.71 4.62 19.14
C GLU A 39 -28.82 4.36 20.65
N GLY A 40 -27.77 3.81 21.27
CA GLY A 40 -27.68 3.56 22.71
C GLY A 40 -28.00 2.13 23.15
N THR A 41 -28.33 1.22 22.26
CA THR A 41 -28.41 -0.22 22.57
C THR A 41 -27.08 -0.73 23.10
N ASP A 42 -27.05 -1.48 24.21
CA ASP A 42 -25.82 -2.07 24.73
C ASP A 42 -25.33 -3.17 23.79
N PHE A 43 -24.04 -3.25 23.57
CA PHE A 43 -23.43 -4.29 22.72
C PHE A 43 -23.72 -5.71 23.19
N LYS A 44 -24.09 -5.91 24.46
CA LYS A 44 -24.51 -7.20 25.00
C LYS A 44 -25.83 -7.69 24.44
N ASP A 45 -26.69 -6.75 24.09
CA ASP A 45 -28.09 -7.00 23.68
C ASP A 45 -28.23 -7.00 22.15
N VAL A 46 -27.15 -6.75 21.42
CA VAL A 46 -27.14 -6.72 19.96
C VAL A 46 -27.40 -8.10 19.38
N THR A 47 -28.41 -8.18 18.54
CA THR A 47 -28.82 -9.40 17.84
C THR A 47 -28.26 -9.47 16.42
N THR A 48 -28.33 -10.64 15.80
CA THR A 48 -28.01 -10.82 14.37
C THR A 48 -28.91 -9.95 13.48
N ASP A 49 -30.18 -9.74 13.86
CA ASP A 49 -31.12 -8.89 13.11
C ASP A 49 -30.74 -7.41 13.16
N ASP A 50 -30.21 -6.93 14.28
CA ASP A 50 -29.68 -5.57 14.39
C ASP A 50 -28.49 -5.38 13.42
N LEU A 51 -27.62 -6.36 13.34
CA LEU A 51 -26.48 -6.33 12.41
C LEU A 51 -26.92 -6.43 10.95
N HIS A 52 -27.97 -7.20 10.63
CA HIS A 52 -28.57 -7.19 9.30
C HIS A 52 -29.13 -5.81 8.93
N ARG A 53 -29.85 -5.15 9.87
CA ARG A 53 -30.36 -3.79 9.66
C ARG A 53 -29.22 -2.78 9.45
N PHE A 54 -28.14 -2.90 10.22
CA PHE A 54 -26.96 -2.06 10.04
C PHE A 54 -26.35 -2.24 8.64
N ILE A 55 -26.22 -3.48 8.15
CA ILE A 55 -25.69 -3.73 6.81
C ILE A 55 -26.60 -3.19 5.71
N ILE A 56 -27.91 -3.34 5.87
CA ILE A 56 -28.87 -2.76 4.92
C ILE A 56 -28.73 -1.23 4.89
N ALA A 57 -28.57 -0.59 6.04
CA ALA A 57 -28.34 0.85 6.13
C ALA A 57 -27.05 1.25 5.42
N LEU A 58 -25.94 0.49 5.61
CA LEU A 58 -24.68 0.72 4.90
C LEU A 58 -24.81 0.54 3.37
N GLN A 59 -25.66 -0.39 2.91
CA GLN A 59 -25.92 -0.61 1.48
C GLN A 59 -26.76 0.50 0.86
N GLN A 60 -27.66 1.10 1.62
CA GLN A 60 -28.49 2.22 1.17
C GLN A 60 -27.72 3.54 1.12
N ASP A 61 -26.64 3.65 1.89
CA ASP A 61 -25.73 4.79 1.81
C ASP A 61 -24.88 4.71 0.53
N LYS A 62 -25.24 5.56 -0.45
CA LYS A 62 -24.56 5.62 -1.75
C LYS A 62 -23.06 5.96 -1.69
N HIS A 63 -22.55 6.38 -0.54
CA HIS A 63 -21.14 6.72 -0.32
C HIS A 63 -20.31 5.54 0.18
N VAL A 64 -20.92 4.39 0.55
CA VAL A 64 -20.20 3.23 1.06
C VAL A 64 -20.12 2.15 -0.01
N GLU A 65 -18.94 2.00 -0.63
CA GLU A 65 -18.66 0.96 -1.61
C GLU A 65 -18.69 -0.45 -0.99
N ALA A 66 -18.98 -1.49 -1.80
CA ALA A 66 -19.05 -2.89 -1.36
C ALA A 66 -17.76 -3.38 -0.68
N THR A 67 -16.60 -2.91 -1.13
CA THR A 67 -15.29 -3.19 -0.52
C THR A 67 -15.18 -2.60 0.89
N SER A 68 -15.68 -1.38 1.08
CA SER A 68 -15.73 -0.71 2.37
C SER A 68 -16.71 -1.40 3.31
N GLN A 69 -17.89 -1.81 2.82
CA GLN A 69 -18.86 -2.58 3.59
C GLN A 69 -18.27 -3.91 4.09
N ALA A 70 -17.60 -4.67 3.22
CA ALA A 70 -16.94 -5.92 3.60
C ALA A 70 -15.88 -5.70 4.69
N ARG A 71 -15.12 -4.59 4.61
CA ARG A 71 -14.15 -4.21 5.65
C ARG A 71 -14.83 -3.87 6.96
N ILE A 72 -15.91 -3.08 6.95
CA ILE A 72 -16.67 -2.71 8.15
C ILE A 72 -17.20 -3.97 8.84
N ILE A 73 -17.80 -4.89 8.10
CA ILE A 73 -18.28 -6.16 8.63
C ILE A 73 -17.15 -6.97 9.28
N ALA A 74 -15.95 -6.97 8.68
CA ALA A 74 -14.78 -7.64 9.25
C ALA A 74 -14.37 -7.01 10.59
N GLY A 75 -14.37 -5.69 10.71
CA GLY A 75 -14.11 -4.95 11.96
C GLY A 75 -15.15 -5.27 13.05
N VAL A 76 -16.44 -5.26 12.69
CA VAL A 76 -17.56 -5.61 13.60
C VAL A 76 -17.45 -7.08 14.06
N ARG A 77 -17.14 -8.01 13.15
CA ARG A 77 -16.92 -9.42 13.53
C ARG A 77 -15.76 -9.60 14.50
N ALA A 78 -14.67 -8.85 14.29
CA ALA A 78 -13.50 -8.88 15.18
C ALA A 78 -13.87 -8.35 16.58
N PHE A 79 -14.70 -7.30 16.65
CA PHE A 79 -15.18 -6.74 17.91
C PHE A 79 -16.05 -7.71 18.68
N PHE A 80 -17.07 -8.29 18.06
CA PHE A 80 -17.93 -9.27 18.75
C PHE A 80 -17.17 -10.56 19.12
N ARG A 81 -16.15 -10.96 18.34
CA ARG A 81 -15.24 -12.05 18.74
C ARG A 81 -14.49 -11.68 20.02
N PHE A 82 -14.02 -10.45 20.15
CA PHE A 82 -13.38 -9.96 21.37
C PHE A 82 -14.35 -10.02 22.55
N LEU A 83 -15.60 -9.57 22.41
CA LEU A 83 -16.60 -9.64 23.49
C LEU A 83 -16.90 -11.08 23.94
N VAL A 84 -16.84 -12.06 23.04
CA VAL A 84 -16.93 -13.50 23.41
C VAL A 84 -15.70 -13.96 24.19
N ILE A 85 -14.50 -13.57 23.77
CA ILE A 85 -13.23 -13.92 24.47
C ILE A 85 -13.23 -13.37 25.89
N GLU A 86 -13.69 -12.12 26.06
CA GLU A 86 -13.85 -11.46 27.38
C GLU A 86 -15.07 -11.94 28.19
N GLN A 87 -15.79 -12.95 27.68
CA GLN A 87 -16.99 -13.51 28.33
C GLN A 87 -18.10 -12.47 28.60
N VAL A 88 -18.13 -11.38 27.84
CA VAL A 88 -19.17 -10.35 27.91
C VAL A 88 -20.47 -10.84 27.28
N ILE A 89 -20.37 -11.62 26.20
CA ILE A 89 -21.47 -12.28 25.50
C ILE A 89 -21.17 -13.76 25.29
N ALA A 90 -22.21 -14.59 25.25
CA ALA A 90 -22.06 -16.05 25.09
C ALA A 90 -21.75 -16.47 23.62
N ALA A 91 -22.25 -15.75 22.65
CA ALA A 91 -22.10 -16.07 21.23
C ALA A 91 -21.90 -14.79 20.40
N ASN A 92 -21.18 -14.93 19.28
CA ASN A 92 -20.93 -13.80 18.39
C ASN A 92 -22.09 -13.62 17.39
N PRO A 93 -22.92 -12.55 17.49
CA PRO A 93 -24.06 -12.33 16.61
C PRO A 93 -23.66 -12.02 15.16
N ALA A 94 -22.40 -11.64 14.93
CA ALA A 94 -21.89 -11.29 13.60
C ALA A 94 -21.40 -12.49 12.77
N LEU A 95 -21.43 -13.71 13.30
CA LEU A 95 -20.97 -14.90 12.56
C LEU A 95 -21.86 -15.22 11.36
N LEU A 96 -23.16 -15.05 11.48
CA LEU A 96 -24.16 -15.37 10.45
C LEU A 96 -24.43 -14.21 9.48
N VAL A 97 -23.76 -13.10 9.68
CA VAL A 97 -23.93 -11.93 8.83
C VAL A 97 -23.06 -12.05 7.58
N ASP A 98 -23.66 -12.12 6.41
CA ASP A 98 -22.92 -12.24 5.15
C ASP A 98 -22.30 -10.91 4.72
N ALA A 99 -21.03 -10.94 4.34
CA ALA A 99 -20.40 -9.82 3.65
C ALA A 99 -20.87 -9.76 2.19
N PRO A 100 -20.99 -8.56 1.59
CA PRO A 100 -21.33 -8.44 0.19
C PRO A 100 -20.37 -9.24 -0.67
N LYS A 101 -20.90 -9.97 -1.66
CA LYS A 101 -20.07 -10.67 -2.63
C LYS A 101 -19.30 -9.65 -3.46
N LEU A 102 -18.02 -9.54 -3.21
CA LEU A 102 -17.14 -8.72 -4.02
C LEU A 102 -16.97 -9.41 -5.38
N GLY A 103 -17.35 -8.73 -6.46
CA GLY A 103 -17.03 -9.20 -7.80
C GLY A 103 -15.49 -9.38 -7.90
N LYS A 104 -15.05 -10.51 -8.47
CA LYS A 104 -13.63 -10.69 -8.80
C LYS A 104 -13.28 -9.76 -9.96
N HIS A 105 -12.93 -8.51 -9.68
CA HIS A 105 -12.27 -7.70 -10.68
C HIS A 105 -10.86 -8.26 -10.89
N LEU A 106 -10.57 -8.70 -12.11
CA LEU A 106 -9.19 -9.02 -12.49
C LEU A 106 -8.37 -7.72 -12.33
N PRO A 107 -7.25 -7.78 -11.65
CA PRO A 107 -6.42 -6.59 -11.45
C PRO A 107 -5.99 -6.04 -12.82
N THR A 108 -6.13 -4.74 -12.99
CA THR A 108 -5.69 -4.03 -14.18
C THR A 108 -4.16 -4.12 -14.30
N VAL A 109 -3.68 -4.59 -15.45
CA VAL A 109 -2.26 -4.63 -15.81
C VAL A 109 -2.01 -3.65 -16.95
N LEU A 110 -0.93 -2.87 -16.86
CA LEU A 110 -0.41 -2.08 -17.95
C LEU A 110 0.46 -2.97 -18.84
N THR A 111 0.35 -2.83 -20.15
CA THR A 111 1.34 -3.41 -21.07
C THR A 111 2.64 -2.60 -21.02
N ILE A 112 3.74 -3.19 -21.50
CA ILE A 112 5.05 -2.49 -21.57
C ILE A 112 4.94 -1.17 -22.37
N PRO A 113 4.31 -1.12 -23.57
CA PRO A 113 4.09 0.13 -24.29
C PRO A 113 3.27 1.17 -23.52
N GLU A 114 2.25 0.74 -22.76
CA GLU A 114 1.46 1.67 -21.92
C GLU A 114 2.30 2.27 -20.80
N VAL A 115 3.16 1.47 -20.15
CA VAL A 115 4.11 1.98 -19.14
C VAL A 115 5.06 2.99 -19.78
N GLU A 116 5.62 2.68 -20.93
CA GLU A 116 6.51 3.60 -21.66
C GLU A 116 5.81 4.89 -22.06
N ALA A 117 4.57 4.82 -22.52
CA ALA A 117 3.78 5.99 -22.85
C ALA A 117 3.56 6.90 -21.63
N ILE A 118 3.22 6.32 -20.48
CA ILE A 118 3.05 7.07 -19.23
C ILE A 118 4.37 7.74 -18.80
N LEU A 119 5.48 7.01 -18.86
CA LEU A 119 6.79 7.53 -18.52
C LEU A 119 7.19 8.67 -19.46
N ASN A 120 6.97 8.52 -20.75
CA ASN A 120 7.31 9.52 -21.78
C ASN A 120 6.37 10.74 -21.78
N ALA A 121 5.19 10.65 -21.18
CA ALA A 121 4.29 11.79 -21.00
C ALA A 121 4.80 12.80 -19.95
N VAL A 122 5.85 12.49 -19.22
CA VAL A 122 6.46 13.43 -18.26
C VAL A 122 7.33 14.44 -19.00
N ASP A 123 6.94 15.71 -18.96
CA ASP A 123 7.75 16.81 -19.48
C ASP A 123 8.90 17.11 -18.51
N LEU A 124 10.13 16.88 -18.96
CA LEU A 124 11.34 17.11 -18.16
C LEU A 124 11.72 18.59 -18.07
N SER A 125 11.10 19.46 -18.87
CA SER A 125 11.28 20.92 -18.74
C SER A 125 10.49 21.52 -17.59
N ASP A 126 9.45 20.80 -17.10
CA ASP A 126 8.71 21.21 -15.91
C ASP A 126 9.62 21.18 -14.67
N PRO A 127 9.49 22.15 -13.75
CA PRO A 127 10.31 22.19 -12.51
C PRO A 127 10.21 20.91 -11.66
N GLU A 128 9.09 20.18 -11.76
CA GLU A 128 8.87 18.93 -11.05
C GLU A 128 9.05 17.69 -11.94
N GLY A 129 9.36 17.89 -13.23
CA GLY A 129 9.43 16.84 -14.24
C GLY A 129 10.44 15.74 -13.88
N HIS A 130 11.66 16.11 -13.55
CA HIS A 130 12.71 15.16 -13.15
C HIS A 130 12.31 14.32 -11.93
N ARG A 131 11.68 14.93 -10.91
CA ARG A 131 11.15 14.22 -9.75
C ARG A 131 10.07 13.22 -10.16
N ASN A 132 9.12 13.67 -10.96
CA ASN A 132 7.97 12.86 -11.34
C ASN A 132 8.40 11.68 -12.22
N ARG A 133 9.35 11.90 -13.14
CA ARG A 133 9.93 10.82 -13.94
C ARG A 133 10.68 9.80 -13.06
N ALA A 134 11.58 10.26 -12.19
CA ALA A 134 12.31 9.40 -11.27
C ALA A 134 11.36 8.58 -10.38
N MET A 135 10.30 9.22 -9.86
CA MET A 135 9.27 8.55 -9.06
C MET A 135 8.59 7.41 -9.81
N LEU A 136 8.16 7.64 -11.05
CA LEU A 136 7.48 6.63 -11.87
C LEU A 136 8.45 5.51 -12.29
N GLU A 137 9.69 5.83 -12.63
CA GLU A 137 10.73 4.84 -12.96
C GLU A 137 11.02 3.92 -11.76
N VAL A 138 11.19 4.46 -10.56
CA VAL A 138 11.39 3.65 -9.34
C VAL A 138 10.14 2.83 -9.01
N MET A 139 8.95 3.40 -9.20
CA MET A 139 7.68 2.70 -8.93
C MET A 139 7.55 1.46 -9.81
N TYR A 140 7.88 1.57 -11.08
CA TYR A 140 7.83 0.45 -12.03
C TYR A 140 9.07 -0.44 -11.93
N GLY A 141 10.27 0.13 -11.92
CA GLY A 141 11.52 -0.62 -11.95
C GLY A 141 11.86 -1.40 -10.69
N CYS A 142 11.29 -0.99 -9.54
CA CYS A 142 11.50 -1.66 -8.25
C CYS A 142 10.22 -2.24 -7.65
N GLY A 143 9.07 -2.03 -8.27
CA GLY A 143 7.77 -2.52 -7.79
C GLY A 143 7.41 -2.05 -6.37
N LEU A 144 7.84 -0.86 -5.94
CA LEU A 144 7.62 -0.36 -4.58
C LEU A 144 6.15 -0.07 -4.30
N ARG A 145 5.72 -0.27 -3.03
CA ARG A 145 4.46 0.29 -2.57
C ARG A 145 4.55 1.81 -2.51
N VAL A 146 3.45 2.52 -2.76
CA VAL A 146 3.44 4.00 -2.71
C VAL A 146 3.95 4.53 -1.36
N SER A 147 3.67 3.83 -0.25
CA SER A 147 4.19 4.21 1.06
C SER A 147 5.70 4.02 1.19
N GLU A 148 6.26 3.00 0.58
CA GLU A 148 7.70 2.74 0.54
C GLU A 148 8.40 3.79 -0.33
N LEU A 149 7.83 4.08 -1.48
CA LEU A 149 8.35 5.08 -2.43
C LEU A 149 8.46 6.48 -1.79
N VAL A 150 7.38 6.98 -1.17
CA VAL A 150 7.40 8.33 -0.57
C VAL A 150 8.27 8.42 0.68
N ASN A 151 8.55 7.31 1.35
CA ASN A 151 9.45 7.22 2.50
C ASN A 151 10.89 6.84 2.11
N LEU A 152 11.20 6.69 0.82
CA LEU A 152 12.54 6.32 0.37
C LEU A 152 13.54 7.40 0.78
N ARG A 153 14.70 6.95 1.30
CA ARG A 153 15.75 7.82 1.81
C ARG A 153 16.97 7.82 0.90
N LEU A 154 17.70 8.91 0.85
CA LEU A 154 18.98 8.99 0.14
C LEU A 154 19.99 7.99 0.72
N SER A 155 20.04 7.86 2.05
CA SER A 155 20.89 6.91 2.76
C SER A 155 20.55 5.43 2.49
N TRP A 156 19.44 5.14 1.79
CA TRP A 156 19.03 3.78 1.42
C TRP A 156 19.29 3.46 -0.05
N LEU A 157 19.88 4.39 -0.79
CA LEU A 157 20.25 4.21 -2.19
C LEU A 157 21.68 3.68 -2.27
N HIS A 158 21.85 2.40 -2.59
CA HIS A 158 23.14 1.75 -2.73
C HIS A 158 23.42 1.50 -4.23
N PHE A 159 23.66 2.59 -4.95
CA PHE A 159 23.79 2.58 -6.41
C PHE A 159 25.07 1.94 -6.91
N ASP A 160 26.10 1.86 -6.08
CA ASP A 160 27.34 1.14 -6.42
C ASP A 160 27.15 -0.38 -6.45
N GLU A 161 26.11 -0.85 -5.75
CA GLU A 161 25.73 -2.27 -5.66
C GLU A 161 24.37 -2.54 -6.36
N ASP A 162 23.83 -1.58 -7.11
CA ASP A 162 22.57 -1.64 -7.87
C ASP A 162 21.35 -2.10 -7.08
N TYR A 163 21.19 -1.63 -5.83
CA TYR A 163 20.01 -1.89 -5.05
C TYR A 163 19.52 -0.68 -4.23
N VAL A 164 18.29 -0.76 -3.78
CA VAL A 164 17.69 0.13 -2.78
C VAL A 164 17.23 -0.68 -1.57
N ARG A 165 17.48 -0.15 -0.39
CA ARG A 165 16.94 -0.68 0.86
C ARG A 165 15.52 -0.15 1.07
N VAL A 166 14.60 -1.00 1.45
CA VAL A 166 13.18 -0.64 1.63
C VAL A 166 12.67 -1.18 2.96
N ILE A 167 11.96 -0.35 3.71
CA ILE A 167 11.28 -0.75 4.94
C ILE A 167 9.79 -0.92 4.64
N GLY A 168 9.29 -2.13 4.80
CA GLY A 168 7.92 -2.52 4.55
C GLY A 168 7.02 -2.49 5.78
N LYS A 169 5.88 -3.19 5.70
CA LYS A 169 4.93 -3.33 6.82
C LYS A 169 5.57 -4.08 7.98
N GLY A 170 5.45 -3.53 9.21
CA GLY A 170 6.00 -4.13 10.43
C GLY A 170 7.51 -3.97 10.55
N ASP A 171 8.04 -2.88 9.99
CA ASP A 171 9.47 -2.51 9.99
C ASP A 171 10.41 -3.59 9.41
N LYS A 172 9.85 -4.47 8.58
CA LYS A 172 10.64 -5.48 7.87
C LYS A 172 11.42 -4.81 6.74
N GLU A 173 12.72 -4.97 6.80
CA GLU A 173 13.63 -4.49 5.77
C GLU A 173 13.76 -5.52 4.65
N ARG A 174 13.93 -5.04 3.43
CA ARG A 174 14.33 -5.84 2.27
C ARG A 174 15.18 -5.04 1.32
N ILE A 175 15.95 -5.74 0.54
CA ILE A 175 16.74 -5.21 -0.57
C ILE A 175 15.93 -5.42 -1.84
N VAL A 176 15.85 -4.37 -2.67
CA VAL A 176 15.23 -4.43 -3.99
C VAL A 176 16.23 -3.96 -5.02
N PRO A 177 16.58 -4.77 -6.03
CA PRO A 177 17.43 -4.34 -7.10
C PRO A 177 16.85 -3.13 -7.83
N ILE A 178 17.74 -2.24 -8.32
CA ILE A 178 17.37 -1.08 -9.13
C ILE A 178 18.07 -1.13 -10.48
N GLY A 179 17.27 -1.10 -11.54
CA GLY A 179 17.79 -1.11 -12.89
C GLY A 179 18.45 0.22 -13.27
N HIS A 180 19.32 0.15 -14.26
CA HIS A 180 20.11 1.29 -14.75
C HIS A 180 19.24 2.50 -15.11
N THR A 181 18.07 2.29 -15.72
CA THR A 181 17.19 3.37 -16.13
C THR A 181 16.61 4.11 -14.93
N ALA A 182 16.11 3.40 -13.92
CA ALA A 182 15.56 4.02 -12.70
C ALA A 182 16.66 4.75 -11.91
N LYS A 183 17.83 4.14 -11.78
CA LYS A 183 19.03 4.75 -11.16
C LYS A 183 19.40 6.06 -11.84
N LYS A 184 19.48 6.09 -13.18
CA LYS A 184 19.78 7.29 -13.97
C LYS A 184 18.82 8.43 -13.67
N PHE A 185 17.48 8.18 -13.67
CA PHE A 185 16.51 9.24 -13.42
C PHE A 185 16.50 9.70 -11.97
N VAL A 186 16.78 8.82 -11.00
CA VAL A 186 16.95 9.22 -9.60
C VAL A 186 18.16 10.16 -9.46
N LEU A 187 19.28 9.82 -10.05
CA LEU A 187 20.49 10.67 -10.03
C LEU A 187 20.24 12.03 -10.70
N LEU A 188 19.62 12.07 -11.89
CA LEU A 188 19.26 13.32 -12.55
C LEU A 188 18.36 14.22 -11.67
N TYR A 189 17.49 13.63 -10.89
CA TYR A 189 16.67 14.40 -9.94
C TYR A 189 17.46 14.83 -8.71
N THR A 190 18.17 13.91 -8.05
CA THR A 190 18.84 14.17 -6.76
C THR A 190 20.04 15.08 -6.89
N GLU A 191 20.78 15.00 -7.99
CA GLU A 191 21.96 15.81 -8.29
C GLU A 191 21.62 17.10 -9.07
N GLY A 192 20.40 17.19 -9.58
CA GLY A 192 19.89 18.34 -10.33
C GLY A 192 18.79 19.09 -9.59
N ALA A 193 17.55 18.89 -10.01
CA ALA A 193 16.40 19.69 -9.55
C ALA A 193 16.20 19.69 -8.03
N ARG A 194 16.51 18.59 -7.33
CA ARG A 194 16.38 18.50 -5.88
C ARG A 194 17.30 19.47 -5.13
N LEU A 195 18.49 19.78 -5.66
CA LEU A 195 19.43 20.71 -5.01
C LEU A 195 18.91 22.14 -4.94
N HIS A 196 17.99 22.51 -5.81
CA HIS A 196 17.37 23.84 -5.86
C HIS A 196 16.14 23.98 -4.96
N ILE A 197 15.71 22.90 -4.30
CA ILE A 197 14.54 22.91 -3.41
C ILE A 197 14.99 23.31 -2.00
N LYS A 198 14.33 24.30 -1.39
CA LYS A 198 14.53 24.63 0.03
C LYS A 198 13.95 23.51 0.90
N ILE A 199 14.80 22.62 1.39
CA ILE A 199 14.39 21.43 2.13
C ILE A 199 13.84 21.82 3.50
N GLN A 200 12.72 21.25 3.91
CA GLN A 200 12.14 21.41 5.24
C GLN A 200 12.91 20.56 6.27
N LYS A 201 12.95 21.05 7.51
CA LYS A 201 13.60 20.36 8.64
C LYS A 201 13.10 18.91 8.77
N GLY A 202 14.03 17.96 8.77
CA GLY A 202 13.75 16.52 8.87
C GLY A 202 13.44 15.83 7.55
N CYS A 203 13.48 16.55 6.41
CA CYS A 203 13.30 15.97 5.08
C CYS A 203 14.60 15.86 4.27
N ASP A 204 15.75 16.15 4.89
CA ASP A 204 17.06 16.18 4.23
C ASP A 204 17.42 14.84 3.58
N ASP A 205 17.06 13.73 4.23
CA ASP A 205 17.33 12.37 3.77
C ASP A 205 16.18 11.78 2.92
N ILE A 206 15.08 12.50 2.72
CA ILE A 206 13.97 12.01 1.87
C ILE A 206 14.31 12.21 0.39
N VAL A 207 14.14 11.16 -0.43
CA VAL A 207 14.41 11.23 -1.87
C VAL A 207 13.41 12.16 -2.56
N PHE A 208 12.11 11.85 -2.46
CA PHE A 208 11.07 12.55 -3.21
C PHE A 208 10.42 13.66 -2.40
N LEU A 209 10.75 14.91 -2.76
CA LEU A 209 10.24 16.11 -2.11
C LEU A 209 9.09 16.74 -2.92
N ASN A 210 8.17 17.37 -2.22
CA ASN A 210 7.18 18.24 -2.84
C ASN A 210 7.82 19.62 -3.13
N ARG A 211 7.12 20.50 -3.90
CA ARG A 211 7.61 21.83 -4.26
C ARG A 211 7.90 22.77 -3.08
N ARG A 212 7.42 22.43 -1.86
CA ARG A 212 7.66 23.21 -0.63
C ARG A 212 8.82 22.62 0.18
N GLY A 213 9.53 21.61 -0.32
CA GLY A 213 10.67 20.98 0.34
C GLY A 213 10.31 19.96 1.41
N GLY A 214 9.03 19.67 1.63
CA GLY A 214 8.58 18.58 2.49
C GLY A 214 8.48 17.28 1.73
N GLN A 215 8.28 16.19 2.45
CA GLN A 215 8.06 14.86 1.87
C GLN A 215 6.87 14.83 0.90
N LEU A 216 6.98 14.12 -0.21
CA LEU A 216 5.88 13.87 -1.12
C LEU A 216 4.81 13.01 -0.45
N SER A 217 3.54 13.41 -0.51
CA SER A 217 2.46 12.62 0.07
C SER A 217 2.03 11.47 -0.85
N ARG A 218 1.49 10.39 -0.26
CA ARG A 218 0.91 9.27 -1.02
C ARG A 218 -0.22 9.71 -1.94
N GLN A 219 -1.03 10.68 -1.48
CA GLN A 219 -2.11 11.25 -2.27
C GLN A 219 -1.57 11.98 -3.51
N MET A 220 -0.50 12.77 -3.36
CA MET A 220 0.12 13.44 -4.49
C MET A 220 0.73 12.42 -5.46
N ALA A 221 1.42 11.38 -4.99
CA ALA A 221 1.93 10.33 -5.86
C ALA A 221 0.82 9.64 -6.65
N PHE A 222 -0.33 9.37 -6.02
CA PHE A 222 -1.51 8.84 -6.68
C PHE A 222 -2.05 9.80 -7.78
N LEU A 223 -2.17 11.08 -7.47
CA LEU A 223 -2.64 12.10 -8.44
C LEU A 223 -1.68 12.23 -9.62
N LEU A 224 -0.37 12.16 -9.38
CA LEU A 224 0.64 12.20 -10.45
C LEU A 224 0.54 10.99 -11.38
N VAL A 225 0.36 9.79 -10.81
CA VAL A 225 0.14 8.57 -11.61
C VAL A 225 -1.09 8.73 -12.51
N LYS A 226 -2.22 9.21 -11.98
CA LYS A 226 -3.43 9.48 -12.77
C LYS A 226 -3.16 10.51 -13.85
N LYS A 227 -2.56 11.65 -13.49
CA LYS A 227 -2.25 12.74 -14.44
C LYS A 227 -1.47 12.22 -15.64
N TYR A 228 -0.39 11.45 -15.41
CA TYR A 228 0.45 10.98 -16.52
C TYR A 228 -0.18 9.84 -17.31
N ALA A 229 -1.03 9.01 -16.68
CA ALA A 229 -1.84 8.04 -17.41
C ALA A 229 -2.85 8.73 -18.36
N GLU A 230 -3.53 9.76 -17.90
CA GLU A 230 -4.44 10.58 -18.73
C GLU A 230 -3.70 11.27 -19.88
N LEU A 231 -2.54 11.88 -19.61
CA LEU A 231 -1.70 12.52 -20.65
C LEU A 231 -1.18 11.50 -21.68
N ALA A 232 -0.95 10.27 -21.29
CA ALA A 232 -0.57 9.17 -22.18
C ALA A 232 -1.75 8.56 -22.95
N GLY A 233 -2.98 9.06 -22.74
CA GLY A 233 -4.19 8.52 -23.39
C GLY A 233 -4.64 7.17 -22.87
N ILE A 234 -4.22 6.77 -21.67
CA ILE A 234 -4.61 5.49 -21.06
C ILE A 234 -6.00 5.63 -20.45
N THR A 235 -6.96 4.85 -20.95
CA THR A 235 -8.36 4.86 -20.50
C THR A 235 -8.64 3.93 -19.33
N LYS A 236 -7.70 3.04 -18.98
CA LYS A 236 -7.79 2.14 -17.83
C LYS A 236 -7.73 2.92 -16.53
N GLU A 237 -8.38 2.41 -15.49
CA GLU A 237 -8.24 2.96 -14.15
C GLU A 237 -6.86 2.60 -13.57
N ILE A 238 -5.98 3.60 -13.43
CA ILE A 238 -4.59 3.43 -13.05
C ILE A 238 -4.33 3.99 -11.65
N SER A 239 -3.56 3.23 -10.88
CA SER A 239 -3.13 3.58 -9.54
C SER A 239 -1.66 3.15 -9.30
N PRO A 240 -1.02 3.59 -8.22
CA PRO A 240 0.29 3.07 -7.81
C PRO A 240 0.34 1.54 -7.68
N HIS A 241 -0.76 0.91 -7.27
CA HIS A 241 -0.87 -0.55 -7.21
C HIS A 241 -0.83 -1.19 -8.60
N THR A 242 -1.37 -0.52 -9.61
CA THR A 242 -1.33 -0.99 -11.00
C THR A 242 0.11 -1.08 -11.51
N PHE A 243 0.95 -0.07 -11.24
CA PHE A 243 2.39 -0.12 -11.58
C PHE A 243 3.10 -1.31 -10.94
N ARG A 244 2.89 -1.49 -9.65
CA ARG A 244 3.50 -2.61 -8.91
C ARG A 244 2.99 -3.97 -9.42
N HIS A 245 1.71 -4.07 -9.75
CA HIS A 245 1.14 -5.30 -10.30
C HIS A 245 1.69 -5.59 -11.69
N SER A 246 1.82 -4.56 -12.55
CA SER A 246 2.44 -4.68 -13.86
C SER A 246 3.91 -5.08 -13.77
N PHE A 247 4.69 -4.52 -12.83
CA PHE A 247 6.04 -4.98 -12.54
C PHE A 247 6.10 -6.49 -12.26
N ALA A 248 5.25 -6.98 -11.33
CA ALA A 248 5.22 -8.40 -11.01
C ALA A 248 4.82 -9.28 -12.20
N THR A 249 3.79 -8.86 -12.94
CA THR A 249 3.28 -9.59 -14.10
C THR A 249 4.34 -9.67 -15.19
N HIS A 250 4.98 -8.56 -15.54
CA HIS A 250 6.00 -8.55 -16.61
C HIS A 250 7.24 -9.37 -16.26
N LEU A 251 7.67 -9.37 -14.98
CA LEU A 251 8.74 -10.26 -14.54
C LEU A 251 8.37 -11.74 -14.71
N ILE A 252 7.17 -12.13 -14.26
CA ILE A 252 6.71 -13.52 -14.35
C ILE A 252 6.50 -13.93 -15.82
N GLU A 253 5.90 -13.08 -16.65
CA GLU A 253 5.74 -13.33 -18.09
C GLU A 253 7.07 -13.39 -18.82
N GLY A 254 8.07 -12.63 -18.36
CA GLY A 254 9.46 -12.67 -18.85
C GLY A 254 10.17 -13.97 -18.48
N GLY A 255 9.71 -14.72 -17.49
CA GLY A 255 10.30 -15.97 -17.03
C GLY A 255 11.00 -15.90 -15.67
N ALA A 256 10.84 -14.79 -14.93
CA ALA A 256 11.41 -14.66 -13.59
C ALA A 256 10.80 -15.67 -12.62
N ASP A 257 11.61 -16.16 -11.70
CA ASP A 257 11.17 -17.05 -10.65
C ASP A 257 10.15 -16.38 -9.72
N LEU A 258 9.02 -17.05 -9.47
CA LEU A 258 7.94 -16.54 -8.64
C LEU A 258 8.39 -16.19 -7.22
N ARG A 259 9.31 -16.99 -6.64
CA ARG A 259 9.84 -16.74 -5.29
C ARG A 259 10.67 -15.48 -5.26
N ALA A 260 11.55 -15.27 -6.24
CA ALA A 260 12.31 -14.03 -6.38
C ALA A 260 11.40 -12.80 -6.47
N VAL A 261 10.33 -12.87 -7.28
CA VAL A 261 9.34 -11.78 -7.40
C VAL A 261 8.60 -11.55 -6.08
N GLN A 262 8.21 -12.60 -5.36
CA GLN A 262 7.56 -12.48 -4.04
C GLN A 262 8.48 -11.82 -2.99
N GLU A 263 9.76 -12.16 -2.97
CA GLU A 263 10.76 -11.56 -2.09
C GLU A 263 10.97 -10.08 -2.41
N MET A 264 11.15 -9.70 -3.68
CA MET A 264 11.23 -8.30 -4.11
C MET A 264 10.01 -7.49 -3.67
N LEU A 265 8.83 -8.09 -3.76
CA LEU A 265 7.59 -7.45 -3.35
C LEU A 265 7.38 -7.41 -1.83
N GLY A 266 8.08 -8.22 -1.05
CA GLY A 266 7.92 -8.31 0.39
C GLY A 266 6.52 -8.82 0.76
N HIS A 267 6.13 -9.99 0.23
CA HIS A 267 4.93 -10.71 0.63
C HIS A 267 5.19 -11.45 1.94
N ALA A 268 4.35 -11.23 2.94
CA ALA A 268 4.54 -11.66 4.34
C ALA A 268 4.39 -13.19 4.58
N SER A 269 4.32 -14.02 3.55
CA SER A 269 3.99 -15.44 3.67
C SER A 269 5.19 -16.36 3.85
N ILE A 270 6.41 -15.86 3.89
CA ILE A 270 7.58 -16.67 4.22
C ILE A 270 8.20 -16.13 5.50
N THR A 271 7.98 -16.87 6.57
CA THR A 271 8.67 -16.75 7.85
C THR A 271 10.15 -16.93 7.60
N THR A 272 10.90 -15.86 7.71
CA THR A 272 12.19 -15.79 8.39
C THR A 272 12.84 -14.44 8.14
N THR A 273 13.23 -13.78 9.19
CA THR A 273 14.26 -12.76 9.21
C THR A 273 15.60 -13.50 9.06
N GLU A 274 15.76 -14.23 7.96
CA GLU A 274 17.06 -14.74 7.58
C GLU A 274 17.84 -13.57 6.98
N ILE A 275 19.03 -13.40 7.51
CA ILE A 275 20.04 -12.45 7.02
C ILE A 275 20.18 -12.73 5.52
N TYR A 276 19.81 -11.76 4.67
CA TYR A 276 20.02 -11.86 3.23
C TYR A 276 21.49 -12.16 2.97
N THR A 277 21.80 -13.37 2.52
CA THR A 277 23.14 -13.76 2.13
C THR A 277 23.50 -13.12 0.78
N HIS A 278 24.78 -13.03 0.46
CA HIS A 278 25.21 -12.55 -0.87
C HIS A 278 24.60 -13.40 -2.00
N LEU A 279 24.44 -14.70 -1.79
CA LEU A 279 23.82 -15.62 -2.75
C LEU A 279 22.34 -15.28 -3.03
N ASP A 280 21.58 -14.88 -2.03
CA ASP A 280 20.18 -14.49 -2.21
C ASP A 280 20.07 -13.17 -2.99
N ARG A 281 21.02 -12.24 -2.77
CA ARG A 281 21.10 -10.97 -3.49
C ARG A 281 21.38 -11.19 -4.98
N ASP A 282 22.40 -11.97 -5.32
CA ASP A 282 22.79 -12.27 -6.69
C ASP A 282 21.68 -12.99 -7.45
N TYR A 283 20.96 -13.88 -6.78
CA TYR A 283 19.82 -14.56 -7.36
C TYR A 283 18.67 -13.60 -7.69
N ILE A 284 18.30 -12.70 -6.75
CA ILE A 284 17.25 -11.71 -6.98
C ILE A 284 17.67 -10.72 -8.08
N GLN A 285 18.91 -10.26 -8.06
CA GLN A 285 19.46 -9.33 -9.05
C GLN A 285 19.49 -9.94 -10.46
N SER A 286 19.88 -11.20 -10.57
CA SER A 286 19.87 -11.93 -11.85
C SER A 286 18.46 -12.06 -12.44
N ASN A 287 17.47 -12.34 -11.61
CA ASN A 287 16.08 -12.45 -12.06
C ASN A 287 15.55 -11.11 -12.60
N ILE A 288 15.83 -9.99 -11.95
CA ILE A 288 15.36 -8.69 -12.44
C ILE A 288 16.16 -8.27 -13.68
N ALA A 289 17.45 -8.50 -13.71
CA ALA A 289 18.33 -8.13 -14.84
C ALA A 289 17.96 -8.88 -16.14
N LEU A 290 17.60 -10.14 -16.03
CA LEU A 290 17.25 -10.97 -17.19
C LEU A 290 15.83 -10.75 -17.68
N PHE A 291 14.89 -10.45 -16.80
CA PHE A 291 13.46 -10.55 -17.12
C PHE A 291 12.68 -9.22 -16.99
N HIS A 292 13.28 -8.17 -16.42
CA HIS A 292 12.60 -6.88 -16.35
C HIS A 292 12.83 -6.04 -17.62
N PRO A 293 11.77 -5.54 -18.27
CA PRO A 293 11.89 -4.86 -19.58
C PRO A 293 12.72 -3.56 -19.56
N ARG A 294 12.99 -2.99 -18.39
CA ARG A 294 13.69 -1.70 -18.23
C ARG A 294 14.84 -1.74 -17.22
N TYR A 295 15.42 -2.88 -17.03
CA TYR A 295 16.58 -3.02 -16.13
C TYR A 295 17.84 -2.34 -16.69
#